data_b03b9e02e98023de301608237380475e
#
_entry.id   b03b9e02e98023de301608237380475e
#
_cell.length_a   1.000
_cell.length_b   1.000
_cell.length_c   1.000
_cell.angle_alpha   90.00
_cell.angle_beta   90.00
_cell.angle_gamma   90.00
#
_symmetry.space_group_name_H-M   'P 1'
#
loop_
_entity.id
_entity.type
_entity.pdbx_description
1 polymer ?
#
loop_
_entity_poly.entity_id
_entity_poly.type
_entity_poly.pdbx_seq_one_letter_code
_entity_poly.pdbx_strand_id
1 'polypeptide(L)'
;TYKSSDFKNENLRNKAFRKLFDLHSSDLLFADNFSPLDIFSKIADVSNEFEKEVKEIGDKIVDKITEIGIEYKPCHQDLYFGNFVIHQDETYLIDWEYSAMGDVYFDYADLFWQNEFDLNKSLRNKALEEIGVLDNEKIEKFEYFEILSMITWGLWALKRSSNDENGMEALNKALDLFYDKKL
;
A
#
# COMPACT_ATOMS: atom_id res chain seq x y z
N THR A 1 -11.92 11.04 -12.23
CA THR A 1 -11.18 10.07 -11.40
C THR A 1 -11.86 8.72 -11.43
N TYR A 2 -11.11 7.67 -11.11
CA TYR A 2 -11.66 6.34 -10.85
C TYR A 2 -12.58 6.37 -9.62
N LYS A 3 -13.37 5.31 -9.50
CA LYS A 3 -14.05 4.90 -8.26
C LYS A 3 -13.47 3.55 -7.85
N SER A 4 -13.56 3.18 -6.58
CA SER A 4 -13.12 1.85 -6.11
C SER A 4 -13.74 0.72 -6.96
N SER A 5 -15.02 0.83 -7.33
CA SER A 5 -15.71 -0.16 -8.19
C SER A 5 -15.11 -0.34 -9.58
N ASP A 6 -14.37 0.64 -10.10
CA ASP A 6 -13.80 0.58 -11.46
C ASP A 6 -12.69 -0.46 -11.57
N PHE A 7 -12.02 -0.79 -10.47
CA PHE A 7 -11.04 -1.87 -10.41
C PHE A 7 -11.64 -3.27 -10.59
N LYS A 8 -12.97 -3.43 -10.44
CA LYS A 8 -13.69 -4.65 -10.79
C LYS A 8 -13.77 -4.85 -12.32
N ASN A 9 -13.68 -3.75 -13.08
CA ASN A 9 -13.60 -3.79 -14.53
C ASN A 9 -12.18 -4.14 -14.97
N GLU A 10 -12.00 -5.28 -15.63
CA GLU A 10 -10.69 -5.78 -16.06
C GLU A 10 -9.93 -4.79 -16.95
N ASN A 11 -10.61 -4.14 -17.90
CA ASN A 11 -9.96 -3.19 -18.81
C ASN A 11 -9.42 -1.96 -18.05
N LEU A 12 -10.21 -1.41 -17.11
CA LEU A 12 -9.79 -0.26 -16.31
C LEU A 12 -8.66 -0.65 -15.34
N ARG A 13 -8.77 -1.81 -14.70
CA ARG A 13 -7.72 -2.35 -13.82
C ARG A 13 -6.41 -2.56 -14.57
N ASN A 14 -6.46 -3.16 -15.76
CA ASN A 14 -5.27 -3.37 -16.60
C ASN A 14 -4.63 -2.05 -17.03
N LYS A 15 -5.43 -1.00 -17.30
CA LYS A 15 -4.89 0.33 -17.59
C LYS A 15 -4.15 0.92 -16.38
N ALA A 16 -4.73 0.77 -15.18
CA ALA A 16 -4.09 1.23 -13.94
C ALA A 16 -2.77 0.47 -13.68
N PHE A 17 -2.79 -0.87 -13.75
CA PHE A 17 -1.59 -1.70 -13.55
C PHE A 17 -0.50 -1.40 -14.57
N ARG A 18 -0.86 -1.13 -15.82
CA ARG A 18 0.11 -0.72 -16.84
C ARG A 18 0.81 0.58 -16.48
N LYS A 19 0.08 1.57 -15.94
CA LYS A 19 0.69 2.83 -15.48
C LYS A 19 1.66 2.63 -14.32
N LEU A 20 1.34 1.74 -13.39
CA LEU A 20 2.27 1.36 -12.31
C LEU A 20 3.49 0.63 -12.86
N PHE A 21 3.30 -0.33 -13.76
CA PHE A 21 4.40 -1.03 -14.40
C PHE A 21 5.32 -0.08 -15.17
N ASP A 22 4.75 0.87 -15.93
CA ASP A 22 5.51 1.90 -16.65
C ASP A 22 6.32 2.76 -15.68
N LEU A 23 5.73 3.16 -14.53
CA LEU A 23 6.41 3.91 -13.48
C LEU A 23 7.57 3.10 -12.88
N HIS A 24 7.30 1.90 -12.38
CA HIS A 24 8.27 1.06 -11.68
C HIS A 24 9.42 0.59 -12.58
N SER A 25 9.20 0.56 -13.90
CA SER A 25 10.21 0.18 -14.90
C SER A 25 10.94 1.37 -15.52
N SER A 26 10.57 2.59 -15.14
CA SER A 26 11.17 3.80 -15.69
C SER A 26 12.54 4.09 -15.08
N ASP A 27 13.33 4.91 -15.77
CA ASP A 27 14.61 5.45 -15.28
C ASP A 27 14.44 6.73 -14.44
N LEU A 28 13.21 7.00 -13.97
CA LEU A 28 12.95 8.14 -13.11
C LEU A 28 13.69 7.99 -11.78
N LEU A 29 14.27 9.09 -11.32
CA LEU A 29 14.89 9.18 -10.01
C LEU A 29 14.20 10.28 -9.23
N PHE A 30 13.50 9.92 -8.18
CA PHE A 30 12.99 10.89 -7.23
C PHE A 30 14.12 11.36 -6.30
N ALA A 31 14.14 12.66 -5.98
CA ALA A 31 15.20 13.25 -5.16
C ALA A 31 15.13 12.78 -3.69
N ASP A 32 13.94 12.47 -3.22
CA ASP A 32 13.71 12.03 -1.86
C ASP A 32 13.55 10.51 -1.81
N ASN A 33 14.19 9.90 -0.82
CA ASN A 33 13.91 8.53 -0.43
C ASN A 33 12.78 8.57 0.59
N PHE A 34 11.55 8.47 0.12
CA PHE A 34 10.43 8.21 0.99
C PHE A 34 10.44 6.71 1.30
N SER A 35 10.92 6.35 2.45
CA SER A 35 10.75 5.00 2.95
C SER A 35 9.46 4.98 3.78
N PRO A 36 8.48 4.10 3.48
CA PRO A 36 7.36 3.85 4.38
C PRO A 36 7.83 3.54 5.80
N LEU A 37 8.99 2.91 5.93
CA LEU A 37 9.68 2.65 7.18
C LEU A 37 10.05 3.93 7.93
N ASP A 38 10.51 4.96 7.22
CA ASP A 38 10.85 6.26 7.82
C ASP A 38 9.62 7.06 8.23
N ILE A 39 8.52 6.94 7.48
CA ILE A 39 7.26 7.58 7.86
C ILE A 39 6.67 6.90 9.06
N PHE A 40 6.59 5.59 9.06
CA PHE A 40 6.13 4.84 10.21
C PHE A 40 6.88 5.24 11.48
N SER A 41 8.21 5.30 11.44
CA SER A 41 9.03 5.72 12.57
C SER A 41 8.79 7.17 13.03
N LYS A 42 8.44 8.06 12.09
CA LYS A 42 8.14 9.48 12.37
C LYS A 42 6.72 9.74 12.87
N ILE A 43 5.76 8.90 12.46
CA ILE A 43 4.35 9.03 12.85
C ILE A 43 4.08 8.42 14.23
N ALA A 44 4.87 7.45 14.64
CA ALA A 44 4.68 6.65 15.84
C ALA A 44 4.98 7.39 17.16
N ASP A 45 4.41 8.59 17.34
CA ASP A 45 4.34 9.24 18.66
C ASP A 45 3.13 8.68 19.42
N VAL A 46 3.35 7.58 20.12
CA VAL A 46 2.32 6.64 20.57
C VAL A 46 1.77 7.07 21.91
N SER A 47 0.51 7.46 21.96
CA SER A 47 -0.12 8.05 23.16
C SER A 47 -0.99 7.08 23.97
N ASN A 48 -1.37 5.91 23.45
CA ASN A 48 -2.23 4.93 24.13
C ASN A 48 -1.79 3.48 23.90
N GLU A 49 -2.37 2.54 24.65
CA GLU A 49 -1.98 1.11 24.58
C GLU A 49 -2.25 0.46 23.20
N PHE A 50 -3.33 0.87 22.53
CA PHE A 50 -3.64 0.39 21.18
C PHE A 50 -2.58 0.83 20.16
N GLU A 51 -2.21 2.10 20.17
CA GLU A 51 -1.16 2.63 19.31
C GLU A 51 0.20 1.99 19.60
N LYS A 52 0.50 1.66 20.87
CA LYS A 52 1.72 0.89 21.21
C LYS A 52 1.72 -0.50 20.58
N GLU A 53 0.61 -1.22 20.67
CA GLU A 53 0.47 -2.54 20.04
C GLU A 53 0.68 -2.45 18.51
N VAL A 54 0.03 -1.48 17.86
CA VAL A 54 0.20 -1.21 16.43
C VAL A 54 1.66 -0.93 16.09
N LYS A 55 2.33 -0.12 16.93
CA LYS A 55 3.75 0.17 16.74
C LYS A 55 4.63 -1.06 16.88
N GLU A 56 4.43 -1.87 17.90
CA GLU A 56 5.21 -3.10 18.11
C GLU A 56 5.06 -4.08 16.92
N ILE A 57 3.87 -4.17 16.37
CA ILE A 57 3.61 -4.98 15.18
C ILE A 57 4.29 -4.36 13.96
N GLY A 58 4.16 -3.05 13.77
CA GLY A 58 4.83 -2.33 12.70
C GLY A 58 6.35 -2.52 12.73
N ASP A 59 6.99 -2.43 13.89
CA ASP A 59 8.44 -2.66 14.05
C ASP A 59 8.82 -4.09 13.60
N LYS A 60 8.03 -5.11 13.99
CA LYS A 60 8.25 -6.50 13.54
C LYS A 60 8.11 -6.68 12.04
N ILE A 61 7.11 -6.03 11.44
CA ILE A 61 6.90 -6.05 9.98
C ILE A 61 8.06 -5.39 9.25
N VAL A 62 8.53 -4.25 9.76
CA VAL A 62 9.72 -3.56 9.23
C VAL A 62 10.96 -4.44 9.26
N ASP A 63 11.19 -5.17 10.38
CA ASP A 63 12.30 -6.11 10.51
C ASP A 63 12.18 -7.22 9.45
N LYS A 64 10.98 -7.79 9.26
CA LYS A 64 10.74 -8.82 8.25
C LYS A 64 10.98 -8.32 6.82
N ILE A 65 10.47 -7.15 6.47
CA ILE A 65 10.71 -6.53 5.16
C ILE A 65 12.22 -6.30 4.94
N THR A 66 12.93 -5.87 5.99
CA THR A 66 14.37 -5.64 5.92
C THR A 66 15.15 -6.95 5.72
N GLU A 67 14.74 -8.05 6.38
CA GLU A 67 15.32 -9.39 6.19
C GLU A 67 15.13 -9.90 4.75
N ILE A 68 13.96 -9.71 4.16
CA ILE A 68 13.67 -10.10 2.76
C ILE A 68 14.43 -9.22 1.77
N GLY A 69 14.65 -7.95 2.11
CA GLY A 69 15.32 -6.96 1.28
C GLY A 69 14.36 -6.07 0.50
N ILE A 70 14.81 -4.84 0.27
CA ILE A 70 14.08 -3.77 -0.43
C ILE A 70 14.72 -3.55 -1.79
N GLU A 71 13.90 -3.57 -2.84
CA GLU A 71 14.29 -3.17 -4.19
C GLU A 71 13.77 -1.76 -4.47
N TYR A 72 14.67 -0.78 -4.51
CA TYR A 72 14.30 0.62 -4.74
C TYR A 72 13.97 0.88 -6.20
N LYS A 73 12.72 1.26 -6.46
CA LYS A 73 12.16 1.69 -7.75
C LYS A 73 11.41 3.01 -7.58
N PRO A 74 11.16 3.75 -8.68
CA PRO A 74 10.27 4.90 -8.60
C PRO A 74 8.86 4.43 -8.24
N CYS A 75 8.32 4.93 -7.13
CA CYS A 75 7.00 4.59 -6.57
C CYS A 75 6.15 5.84 -6.38
N HIS A 76 4.84 5.67 -6.45
CA HIS A 76 3.85 6.73 -6.21
C HIS A 76 3.54 6.90 -4.73
N GLN A 77 3.37 5.80 -4.03
CA GLN A 77 3.16 5.66 -2.57
C GLN A 77 1.85 6.20 -2.00
N ASP A 78 0.90 6.60 -2.86
CA ASP A 78 -0.46 6.99 -2.44
C ASP A 78 -1.46 6.56 -3.52
N LEU A 79 -1.76 5.26 -3.59
CA LEU A 79 -2.51 4.63 -4.69
C LEU A 79 -3.96 4.32 -4.32
N TYR A 80 -4.72 5.32 -3.92
CA TYR A 80 -6.17 5.18 -3.85
C TYR A 80 -6.85 5.59 -5.17
N PHE A 81 -8.10 5.17 -5.38
CA PHE A 81 -8.83 5.37 -6.64
C PHE A 81 -8.89 6.83 -7.11
N GLY A 82 -8.87 7.78 -6.18
CA GLY A 82 -8.92 9.21 -6.48
C GLY A 82 -7.70 9.72 -7.26
N ASN A 83 -6.56 9.04 -7.13
CA ASN A 83 -5.32 9.41 -7.80
C ASN A 83 -5.18 8.81 -9.22
N PHE A 84 -6.21 8.08 -9.69
CA PHE A 84 -6.31 7.62 -11.07
C PHE A 84 -7.33 8.45 -11.85
N VAL A 85 -6.90 9.07 -12.93
CA VAL A 85 -7.75 9.92 -13.79
C VAL A 85 -7.84 9.33 -15.19
N ILE A 86 -9.06 9.28 -15.75
CA ILE A 86 -9.30 8.89 -17.13
C ILE A 86 -9.48 10.16 -17.97
N HIS A 87 -8.69 10.31 -19.03
CA HIS A 87 -8.85 11.34 -20.03
C HIS A 87 -8.59 10.74 -21.41
N GLN A 88 -9.52 10.92 -22.35
CA GLN A 88 -9.44 10.38 -23.72
C GLN A 88 -9.09 8.88 -23.77
N ASP A 89 -9.75 8.10 -22.92
CA ASP A 89 -9.54 6.64 -22.77
C ASP A 89 -8.16 6.21 -22.22
N GLU A 90 -7.31 7.17 -21.84
CA GLU A 90 -6.03 6.94 -21.18
C GLU A 90 -6.14 7.16 -19.66
N THR A 91 -5.36 6.37 -18.90
CA THR A 91 -5.24 6.50 -17.45
C THR A 91 -4.00 7.31 -17.09
N TYR A 92 -4.16 8.22 -16.16
CA TYR A 92 -3.08 9.05 -15.61
C TYR A 92 -3.05 8.92 -14.09
N LEU A 93 -1.84 8.95 -13.52
CA LEU A 93 -1.62 9.11 -12.09
C LEU A 93 -1.42 10.59 -11.78
N ILE A 94 -2.02 11.04 -10.69
CA ILE A 94 -1.93 12.42 -10.18
C ILE A 94 -1.57 12.39 -8.70
N ASP A 95 -1.25 13.54 -8.14
CA ASP A 95 -0.94 13.74 -6.72
C ASP A 95 0.33 13.00 -6.28
N TRP A 96 1.45 13.47 -6.82
CA TRP A 96 2.78 12.87 -6.64
C TRP A 96 3.52 13.34 -5.38
N GLU A 97 2.82 13.91 -4.39
CA GLU A 97 3.45 14.54 -3.22
C GLU A 97 4.21 13.55 -2.32
N TYR A 98 3.83 12.25 -2.34
CA TYR A 98 4.50 11.19 -1.59
C TYR A 98 5.45 10.36 -2.44
N SER A 99 5.62 10.71 -3.72
CA SER A 99 6.42 9.89 -4.65
C SER A 99 7.90 9.93 -4.30
N ALA A 100 8.50 8.75 -4.27
CA ALA A 100 9.90 8.58 -3.94
C ALA A 100 10.46 7.26 -4.49
N MET A 101 11.76 7.04 -4.32
CA MET A 101 12.35 5.73 -4.52
C MET A 101 11.93 4.80 -3.37
N GLY A 102 11.19 3.74 -3.67
CA GLY A 102 10.64 2.80 -2.70
C GLY A 102 10.52 1.38 -3.25
N ASP A 103 9.99 0.46 -2.46
CA ASP A 103 9.69 -0.89 -2.93
C ASP A 103 8.31 -0.94 -3.60
N VAL A 104 8.24 -1.51 -4.78
CA VAL A 104 6.99 -1.61 -5.58
C VAL A 104 5.86 -2.34 -4.85
N TYR A 105 6.21 -3.20 -3.90
CA TYR A 105 5.22 -3.90 -3.08
C TYR A 105 4.43 -2.97 -2.17
N PHE A 106 4.99 -1.81 -1.77
CA PHE A 106 4.22 -0.80 -1.05
C PHE A 106 3.12 -0.20 -1.94
N ASP A 107 3.45 0.16 -3.18
CA ASP A 107 2.48 0.66 -4.16
C ASP A 107 1.37 -0.36 -4.43
N TYR A 108 1.74 -1.63 -4.65
CA TYR A 108 0.74 -2.68 -4.87
C TYR A 108 -0.13 -2.92 -3.64
N ALA A 109 0.45 -2.98 -2.47
CA ALA A 109 -0.26 -3.16 -1.20
C ALA A 109 -1.25 -2.02 -0.96
N ASP A 110 -0.79 -0.77 -1.13
CA ASP A 110 -1.58 0.43 -0.99
C ASP A 110 -2.78 0.44 -1.96
N LEU A 111 -2.53 0.11 -3.23
CA LEU A 111 -3.58 -0.04 -4.24
C LEU A 111 -4.64 -1.08 -3.84
N PHE A 112 -4.24 -2.21 -3.26
CA PHE A 112 -5.15 -3.30 -2.98
C PHE A 112 -6.08 -2.99 -1.82
N TRP A 113 -5.57 -2.60 -0.66
CA TRP A 113 -6.41 -2.38 0.52
C TRP A 113 -7.24 -1.09 0.41
N GLN A 114 -6.71 -0.03 -0.18
CA GLN A 114 -7.43 1.23 -0.36
C GLN A 114 -8.54 1.16 -1.42
N ASN A 115 -8.51 0.16 -2.30
CA ASN A 115 -9.49 0.00 -3.37
C ASN A 115 -10.32 -1.28 -3.25
N GLU A 116 -10.41 -1.84 -2.05
CA GLU A 116 -11.31 -2.94 -1.69
C GLU A 116 -11.09 -4.25 -2.47
N PHE A 117 -9.86 -4.53 -2.93
CA PHE A 117 -9.56 -5.82 -3.58
C PHE A 117 -9.70 -7.00 -2.61
N ASP A 118 -9.50 -6.79 -1.33
CA ASP A 118 -9.62 -7.76 -0.25
C ASP A 118 -11.06 -8.22 -0.01
N LEU A 119 -12.05 -7.39 -0.36
CA LEU A 119 -13.47 -7.73 -0.23
C LEU A 119 -13.94 -8.81 -1.22
N ASN A 120 -13.13 -9.12 -2.24
CA ASN A 120 -13.44 -10.13 -3.25
C ASN A 120 -12.24 -11.02 -3.53
N LYS A 121 -12.18 -12.19 -2.88
CA LYS A 121 -11.06 -13.13 -3.01
C LYS A 121 -10.72 -13.50 -4.46
N SER A 122 -11.72 -13.65 -5.34
CA SER A 122 -11.48 -13.97 -6.75
C SER A 122 -10.83 -12.80 -7.49
N LEU A 123 -11.28 -11.57 -7.22
CA LEU A 123 -10.69 -10.35 -7.78
C LEU A 123 -9.26 -10.18 -7.27
N ARG A 124 -9.05 -10.35 -5.95
CA ARG A 124 -7.73 -10.25 -5.32
C ARG A 124 -6.73 -11.22 -5.98
N ASN A 125 -7.09 -12.51 -6.07
CA ASN A 125 -6.21 -13.51 -6.66
C ASN A 125 -5.86 -13.18 -8.10
N LYS A 126 -6.86 -12.81 -8.91
CA LYS A 126 -6.63 -12.40 -10.30
C LYS A 126 -5.71 -11.18 -10.41
N ALA A 127 -5.91 -10.18 -9.55
CA ALA A 127 -5.09 -8.99 -9.52
C ALA A 127 -3.64 -9.30 -9.09
N LEU A 128 -3.42 -10.19 -8.12
CA LEU A 128 -2.09 -10.65 -7.74
C LEU A 128 -1.37 -11.36 -8.90
N GLU A 129 -2.10 -12.18 -9.66
CA GLU A 129 -1.57 -12.82 -10.88
C GLU A 129 -1.16 -11.76 -11.93
N GLU A 130 -1.99 -10.75 -12.15
CA GLU A 130 -1.75 -9.68 -13.12
C GLU A 130 -0.50 -8.83 -12.79
N ILE A 131 -0.17 -8.66 -11.51
CA ILE A 131 1.06 -7.96 -11.07
C ILE A 131 2.25 -8.89 -10.81
N GLY A 132 2.11 -10.20 -11.06
CA GLY A 132 3.20 -11.17 -10.97
C GLY A 132 3.53 -11.66 -9.55
N VAL A 133 2.64 -11.47 -8.59
CA VAL A 133 2.76 -12.00 -7.21
C VAL A 133 2.17 -13.41 -7.16
N LEU A 134 2.99 -14.42 -7.51
CA LEU A 134 2.51 -15.78 -7.79
C LEU A 134 3.08 -16.85 -6.85
N ASP A 135 4.26 -16.64 -6.31
CA ASP A 135 4.91 -17.59 -5.41
C ASP A 135 4.77 -17.17 -3.94
N ASN A 136 5.00 -18.13 -3.04
CA ASN A 136 4.81 -17.91 -1.61
C ASN A 136 5.68 -16.79 -1.03
N GLU A 137 6.91 -16.64 -1.51
CA GLU A 137 7.85 -15.60 -1.04
C GLU A 137 7.35 -14.21 -1.43
N LYS A 138 6.89 -14.03 -2.67
CA LYS A 138 6.31 -12.78 -3.14
C LYS A 138 4.99 -12.46 -2.45
N ILE A 139 4.14 -13.48 -2.22
CA ILE A 139 2.88 -13.31 -1.48
C ILE A 139 3.18 -12.87 -0.05
N GLU A 140 4.14 -13.51 0.63
CA GLU A 140 4.55 -13.15 1.98
C GLU A 140 5.07 -11.70 2.04
N LYS A 141 5.97 -11.32 1.13
CA LYS A 141 6.48 -9.95 1.02
C LYS A 141 5.34 -8.94 0.79
N PHE A 142 4.42 -9.24 -0.14
CA PHE A 142 3.26 -8.40 -0.41
C PHE A 142 2.39 -8.19 0.85
N GLU A 143 2.15 -9.24 1.60
CA GLU A 143 1.33 -9.19 2.81
C GLU A 143 1.98 -8.38 3.93
N TYR A 144 3.32 -8.43 4.10
CA TYR A 144 4.02 -7.55 5.02
C TYR A 144 3.87 -6.08 4.61
N PHE A 145 4.00 -5.76 3.33
CA PHE A 145 3.78 -4.40 2.84
C PHE A 145 2.32 -3.95 2.98
N GLU A 146 1.35 -4.86 2.86
CA GLU A 146 -0.06 -4.56 3.05
C GLU A 146 -0.34 -4.15 4.51
N ILE A 147 0.18 -4.90 5.47
CA ILE A 147 0.10 -4.56 6.90
C ILE A 147 0.80 -3.22 7.15
N LEU A 148 2.00 -3.01 6.62
CA LEU A 148 2.75 -1.77 6.80
C LEU A 148 2.02 -0.56 6.22
N SER A 149 1.45 -0.67 5.01
CA SER A 149 0.69 0.41 4.38
C SER A 149 -0.55 0.78 5.20
N MET A 150 -1.32 -0.22 5.65
CA MET A 150 -2.49 0.01 6.52
C MET A 150 -2.10 0.72 7.83
N ILE A 151 -1.00 0.30 8.47
CA ILE A 151 -0.49 0.94 9.70
C ILE A 151 -0.06 2.38 9.40
N THR A 152 0.69 2.60 8.33
CA THR A 152 1.20 3.92 7.97
C THR A 152 0.07 4.91 7.75
N TRP A 153 -0.88 4.58 6.90
CA TRP A 153 -2.00 5.47 6.58
C TRP A 153 -3.03 5.57 7.70
N GLY A 154 -3.24 4.50 8.46
CA GLY A 154 -4.10 4.50 9.64
C GLY A 154 -3.59 5.46 10.72
N LEU A 155 -2.31 5.38 11.09
CA LEU A 155 -1.69 6.30 12.04
C LEU A 155 -1.65 7.74 11.52
N TRP A 156 -1.37 7.94 10.23
CA TRP A 156 -1.40 9.25 9.61
C TRP A 156 -2.79 9.91 9.71
N ALA A 157 -3.86 9.15 9.44
CA ALA A 157 -5.23 9.62 9.56
C ALA A 157 -5.58 10.00 11.01
N LEU A 158 -5.24 9.14 11.99
CA LEU A 158 -5.47 9.43 13.41
C LEU A 158 -4.66 10.62 13.92
N LYS A 159 -3.47 10.86 13.40
CA LYS A 159 -2.69 12.06 13.74
C LYS A 159 -3.36 13.35 13.26
N ARG A 160 -4.08 13.32 12.15
CA ARG A 160 -4.86 14.47 11.65
C ARG A 160 -6.18 14.65 12.40
N SER A 161 -6.82 13.55 12.76
CA SER A 161 -8.08 13.52 13.51
C SER A 161 -8.11 12.28 14.40
N SER A 162 -8.03 12.46 15.71
CA SER A 162 -8.01 11.34 16.68
C SER A 162 -9.25 10.44 16.64
N ASN A 163 -10.30 10.86 15.96
CA ASN A 163 -11.55 10.10 15.79
C ASN A 163 -11.78 9.71 14.32
N ASP A 164 -10.72 9.60 13.52
CA ASP A 164 -10.86 9.18 12.12
C ASP A 164 -11.25 7.71 12.03
N GLU A 165 -12.48 7.45 11.60
CA GLU A 165 -13.04 6.09 11.52
C GLU A 165 -12.30 5.24 10.48
N ASN A 166 -11.88 5.84 9.35
CA ASN A 166 -11.15 5.11 8.30
C ASN A 166 -9.74 4.73 8.79
N GLY A 167 -9.09 5.64 9.54
CA GLY A 167 -7.81 5.35 10.16
C GLY A 167 -7.90 4.18 11.14
N MET A 168 -8.91 4.19 12.01
CA MET A 168 -9.16 3.09 12.95
C MET A 168 -9.48 1.77 12.23
N GLU A 169 -10.26 1.81 11.16
CA GLU A 169 -10.56 0.62 10.35
C GLU A 169 -9.31 0.04 9.73
N ALA A 170 -8.45 0.88 9.15
CA ALA A 170 -7.17 0.44 8.56
C ALA A 170 -6.28 -0.25 9.60
N LEU A 171 -6.14 0.33 10.80
CA LEU A 171 -5.34 -0.27 11.87
C LEU A 171 -5.92 -1.60 12.36
N ASN A 172 -7.23 -1.71 12.56
CA ASN A 172 -7.86 -2.97 12.95
C ASN A 172 -7.66 -4.06 11.88
N LYS A 173 -7.80 -3.73 10.60
CA LYS A 173 -7.51 -4.67 9.50
C LYS A 173 -6.04 -5.15 9.52
N ALA A 174 -5.11 -4.24 9.77
CA ALA A 174 -3.69 -4.59 9.88
C ALA A 174 -3.43 -5.59 11.03
N LEU A 175 -4.03 -5.35 12.20
CA LEU A 175 -3.94 -6.26 13.35
C LEU A 175 -4.55 -7.63 13.04
N ASP A 176 -5.76 -7.66 12.46
CA ASP A 176 -6.42 -8.90 12.07
C ASP A 176 -5.55 -9.72 11.11
N LEU A 177 -4.99 -9.08 10.07
CA LEU A 177 -4.09 -9.76 9.13
C LEU A 177 -2.84 -10.30 9.82
N PHE A 178 -2.23 -9.55 10.71
CA PHE A 178 -1.05 -9.97 11.45
C PHE A 178 -1.32 -11.20 12.32
N TYR A 179 -2.40 -11.19 13.09
CA TYR A 179 -2.74 -12.30 14.00
C TYR A 179 -3.27 -13.53 13.28
N ASP A 180 -4.05 -13.37 12.21
CA ASP A 180 -4.55 -14.50 11.41
C ASP A 180 -3.41 -15.30 10.77
N LYS A 181 -2.34 -14.63 10.40
CA LYS A 181 -1.15 -15.25 9.78
C LYS A 181 -0.18 -15.83 10.80
N LYS A 182 -0.35 -15.58 12.09
CA LYS A 182 0.59 -15.95 13.15
C LYS A 182 2.03 -15.44 12.89
N LEU A 183 2.12 -14.24 12.34
CA LEU A 183 3.37 -13.56 12.05
C LEU A 183 4.04 -13.02 13.32
#